data_2300e6876f46efa526677dbb58d91cdd
#
_entry.id   2300e6876f46efa526677dbb58d91cdd
#
_cell.length_a   1.000
_cell.length_b   1.000
_cell.length_c   1.000
_cell.angle_alpha   90.00
_cell.angle_beta   90.00
_cell.angle_gamma   90.00
#
_symmetry.space_group_name_H-M   'P 1'
#
loop_
_entity.id
_entity.type
_entity.pdbx_description
1 polymer ?
#
loop_
_entity_poly.entity_id
_entity_poly.type
_entity_poly.pdbx_seq_one_letter_code
_entity_poly.pdbx_strand_id
1 'polypeptide(L)'
;MQTVSVMLQADNPSHIEEFQAIVERLRSKVQTHPVTIEPRLTIVEHLAVFRFVSWSSEEYTAETIDIVRAFVSLVIVEWVIGVIEPELVASCINQEITDASEEREKINPYVLRALHDPLEHDAPVDRTAMRKARLYRTFFTYLLENRELHLHGFVRFRLKEYRQEVVEAVSVAVEEYQEDKQYQEFLELLRYFISTQDTQYETIHVVPADKHFELYDEQGGLISLEQLEVIFGLADPQERTDDNLISSLITLAPHKVVFHQTEIRPSLAQTIHSLFDGRVTYCTSCTHCLLNGRKLDLQHPTQL
;
A
#
# COMPACT_ATOMS: atom_id res chain seq x y z
N MET A 1 -38.04 -29.35 -0.12
CA MET A 1 -37.11 -28.89 -1.17
C MET A 1 -37.18 -27.39 -1.26
N GLN A 2 -36.08 -26.68 -1.04
CA GLN A 2 -36.03 -25.23 -1.20
C GLN A 2 -34.97 -24.88 -2.24
N THR A 3 -35.20 -23.77 -2.92
CA THR A 3 -34.37 -23.32 -4.00
C THR A 3 -34.05 -21.85 -3.80
N VAL A 4 -32.77 -21.50 -3.88
CA VAL A 4 -32.30 -20.12 -3.98
C VAL A 4 -31.66 -19.99 -5.36
N SER A 5 -31.98 -18.92 -6.08
CA SER A 5 -31.47 -18.68 -7.43
C SER A 5 -30.64 -17.39 -7.44
N VAL A 6 -29.44 -17.48 -8.02
CA VAL A 6 -28.55 -16.33 -8.27
C VAL A 6 -28.39 -16.19 -9.76
N MET A 7 -28.65 -14.99 -10.28
CA MET A 7 -28.60 -14.70 -11.72
C MET A 7 -27.44 -13.74 -11.99
N LEU A 8 -26.56 -14.15 -12.91
CA LEU A 8 -25.46 -13.34 -13.46
C LEU A 8 -25.75 -12.99 -14.91
N GLN A 9 -25.16 -11.92 -15.42
CA GLN A 9 -25.16 -11.63 -16.85
C GLN A 9 -24.33 -12.68 -17.58
N ALA A 10 -24.85 -13.20 -18.70
CA ALA A 10 -24.20 -14.27 -19.46
C ALA A 10 -23.25 -13.74 -20.55
N ASP A 11 -23.13 -12.44 -20.69
CA ASP A 11 -22.25 -11.74 -21.64
C ASP A 11 -20.76 -11.82 -21.25
N ASN A 12 -20.45 -12.13 -19.98
CA ASN A 12 -19.10 -12.39 -19.53
C ASN A 12 -18.92 -13.86 -19.04
N PRO A 13 -18.42 -14.76 -19.91
CA PRO A 13 -18.20 -16.16 -19.56
C PRO A 13 -17.23 -16.35 -18.37
N SER A 14 -16.21 -15.51 -18.24
CA SER A 14 -15.25 -15.58 -17.14
C SER A 14 -15.92 -15.40 -15.78
N HIS A 15 -16.88 -14.49 -15.67
CA HIS A 15 -17.67 -14.30 -14.44
C HIS A 15 -18.44 -15.56 -14.02
N ILE A 16 -18.95 -16.30 -15.00
CA ILE A 16 -19.71 -17.53 -14.78
C ILE A 16 -18.76 -18.64 -14.30
N GLU A 17 -17.61 -18.79 -14.97
CA GLU A 17 -16.61 -19.79 -14.64
C GLU A 17 -16.05 -19.55 -13.23
N GLU A 18 -15.71 -18.29 -12.88
CA GLU A 18 -15.22 -17.94 -11.56
C GLU A 18 -16.29 -18.13 -10.47
N PHE A 19 -17.54 -17.75 -10.74
CA PHE A 19 -18.62 -18.01 -9.81
C PHE A 19 -18.78 -19.52 -9.54
N GLN A 20 -18.73 -20.34 -10.60
CA GLN A 20 -18.79 -21.79 -10.51
C GLN A 20 -17.62 -22.38 -9.72
N ALA A 21 -16.41 -21.89 -9.96
CA ALA A 21 -15.21 -22.31 -9.21
C ALA A 21 -15.32 -22.00 -7.71
N ILE A 22 -15.85 -20.81 -7.36
CA ILE A 22 -16.10 -20.43 -5.96
C ILE A 22 -17.15 -21.36 -5.33
N VAL A 23 -18.24 -21.65 -6.06
CA VAL A 23 -19.29 -22.58 -5.59
C VAL A 23 -18.69 -23.93 -5.24
N GLU A 24 -17.91 -24.53 -6.15
CA GLU A 24 -17.33 -25.85 -5.92
C GLU A 24 -16.30 -25.84 -4.78
N ARG A 25 -15.46 -24.80 -4.71
CA ARG A 25 -14.49 -24.62 -3.62
C ARG A 25 -15.16 -24.55 -2.24
N LEU A 26 -16.24 -23.77 -2.11
CA LEU A 26 -16.94 -23.61 -0.84
C LEU A 26 -17.81 -24.83 -0.50
N ARG A 27 -18.40 -25.47 -1.51
CA ARG A 27 -19.18 -26.68 -1.34
C ARG A 27 -18.37 -27.80 -0.69
N SER A 28 -17.11 -27.97 -1.09
CA SER A 28 -16.24 -29.00 -0.49
C SER A 28 -16.03 -28.81 1.03
N LYS A 29 -16.16 -27.57 1.54
CA LYS A 29 -16.03 -27.24 2.97
C LYS A 29 -17.32 -27.46 3.78
N VAL A 30 -18.48 -27.49 3.12
CA VAL A 30 -19.82 -27.59 3.76
C VAL A 30 -20.35 -29.02 3.76
N GLN A 31 -19.69 -29.98 3.11
CA GLN A 31 -20.12 -31.38 2.99
C GLN A 31 -20.27 -32.15 4.32
N THR A 32 -19.94 -31.55 5.45
CA THR A 32 -20.07 -32.17 6.79
C THR A 32 -21.43 -31.95 7.45
N HIS A 33 -22.34 -31.20 6.81
CA HIS A 33 -23.68 -30.94 7.33
C HIS A 33 -24.72 -31.94 6.79
N PRO A 34 -25.84 -32.18 7.51
CA PRO A 34 -26.92 -33.04 7.06
C PRO A 34 -27.63 -32.52 5.82
N VAL A 35 -27.28 -31.32 5.35
CA VAL A 35 -27.88 -30.65 4.19
C VAL A 35 -26.96 -30.82 2.97
N THR A 36 -27.50 -31.42 1.93
CA THR A 36 -26.82 -31.48 0.63
C THR A 36 -27.29 -30.30 -0.23
N ILE A 37 -26.34 -29.54 -0.75
CA ILE A 37 -26.60 -28.40 -1.67
C ILE A 37 -26.09 -28.79 -3.06
N GLU A 38 -26.98 -28.79 -4.04
CA GLU A 38 -26.65 -29.09 -5.44
C GLU A 38 -26.84 -27.80 -6.27
N PRO A 39 -25.75 -27.23 -6.81
CA PRO A 39 -25.83 -26.12 -7.74
C PRO A 39 -26.21 -26.67 -9.14
N ARG A 40 -27.17 -25.99 -9.80
CA ARG A 40 -27.55 -26.28 -11.18
C ARG A 40 -27.46 -25.01 -11.98
N LEU A 41 -26.60 -24.99 -12.99
CA LEU A 41 -26.48 -23.89 -13.93
C LEU A 41 -27.41 -24.11 -15.12
N THR A 42 -28.16 -23.06 -15.47
CA THR A 42 -28.96 -22.98 -16.68
C THR A 42 -28.75 -21.61 -17.31
N ILE A 43 -28.47 -21.57 -18.61
CA ILE A 43 -28.37 -20.32 -19.34
C ILE A 43 -29.70 -20.08 -20.02
N VAL A 44 -30.31 -18.93 -19.76
CA VAL A 44 -31.57 -18.49 -20.34
C VAL A 44 -31.36 -17.10 -20.92
N GLU A 45 -31.36 -16.98 -22.24
CA GLU A 45 -31.10 -15.73 -22.96
C GLU A 45 -29.76 -15.10 -22.53
N HIS A 46 -29.81 -13.97 -21.85
CA HIS A 46 -28.63 -13.23 -21.37
C HIS A 46 -28.32 -13.45 -19.91
N LEU A 47 -28.93 -14.46 -19.26
CA LEU A 47 -28.77 -14.75 -17.84
C LEU A 47 -28.24 -16.17 -17.62
N ALA A 48 -27.18 -16.26 -16.84
CA ALA A 48 -26.73 -17.50 -16.22
C ALA A 48 -27.40 -17.64 -14.85
N VAL A 49 -28.26 -18.63 -14.71
CA VAL A 49 -29.07 -18.87 -13.52
C VAL A 49 -28.46 -20.02 -12.73
N PHE A 50 -27.88 -19.73 -11.59
CA PHE A 50 -27.42 -20.72 -10.61
C PHE A 50 -28.54 -21.03 -9.64
N ARG A 51 -29.12 -22.22 -9.72
CA ARG A 51 -30.14 -22.71 -8.78
C ARG A 51 -29.48 -23.63 -7.76
N PHE A 52 -29.51 -23.21 -6.49
CA PHE A 52 -29.05 -23.99 -5.36
C PHE A 52 -30.23 -24.80 -4.82
N VAL A 53 -30.28 -26.05 -5.20
CA VAL A 53 -31.32 -26.98 -4.75
C VAL A 53 -30.80 -27.71 -3.52
N SER A 54 -31.56 -27.72 -2.45
CA SER A 54 -31.19 -28.40 -1.23
C SER A 54 -32.16 -29.52 -0.84
N TRP A 55 -31.62 -30.59 -0.30
CA TRP A 55 -32.35 -31.64 0.38
C TRP A 55 -31.63 -32.02 1.66
N SER A 56 -32.40 -32.52 2.62
CA SER A 56 -31.90 -33.03 3.87
C SER A 56 -32.33 -34.48 3.99
N SER A 57 -31.48 -35.31 4.62
CA SER A 57 -31.83 -36.67 5.02
C SER A 57 -32.76 -36.70 6.23
N GLU A 58 -32.87 -35.59 6.93
CA GLU A 58 -33.74 -35.42 8.10
C GLU A 58 -34.91 -34.47 7.75
N GLU A 59 -35.83 -34.26 8.70
CA GLU A 59 -36.95 -33.34 8.52
C GLU A 59 -36.46 -31.90 8.18
N TYR A 60 -37.09 -31.26 7.20
CA TYR A 60 -36.73 -29.95 6.72
C TYR A 60 -37.14 -28.91 7.76
N THR A 61 -36.17 -28.41 8.50
CA THR A 61 -36.37 -27.38 9.53
C THR A 61 -36.06 -25.96 9.00
N ALA A 62 -36.40 -24.92 9.75
CA ALA A 62 -36.01 -23.54 9.44
C ALA A 62 -34.46 -23.41 9.36
N GLU A 63 -33.72 -24.15 10.18
CA GLU A 63 -32.25 -24.17 10.19
C GLU A 63 -31.66 -24.69 8.87
N THR A 64 -32.30 -25.71 8.26
CA THR A 64 -31.88 -26.28 6.96
C THR A 64 -31.88 -25.20 5.87
N ILE A 65 -32.88 -24.32 5.91
CA ILE A 65 -33.03 -23.23 4.93
C ILE A 65 -31.94 -22.17 5.13
N ASP A 66 -31.64 -21.84 6.38
CA ASP A 66 -30.66 -20.83 6.71
C ASP A 66 -29.24 -21.27 6.36
N ILE A 67 -28.95 -22.56 6.41
CA ILE A 67 -27.68 -23.13 5.91
C ILE A 67 -27.50 -22.83 4.41
N VAL A 68 -28.55 -23.02 3.62
CA VAL A 68 -28.48 -22.74 2.15
C VAL A 68 -28.30 -21.26 1.90
N ARG A 69 -29.04 -20.41 2.60
CA ARG A 69 -28.91 -18.94 2.50
C ARG A 69 -27.52 -18.47 2.90
N ALA A 70 -26.99 -19.02 4.00
CA ALA A 70 -25.66 -18.74 4.49
C ALA A 70 -24.59 -19.13 3.44
N PHE A 71 -24.70 -20.35 2.88
CA PHE A 71 -23.80 -20.82 1.84
C PHE A 71 -23.82 -19.91 0.61
N VAL A 72 -25.02 -19.61 0.08
CA VAL A 72 -25.17 -18.76 -1.11
C VAL A 72 -24.64 -17.35 -0.83
N SER A 73 -24.89 -16.80 0.37
CA SER A 73 -24.35 -15.51 0.77
C SER A 73 -22.83 -15.48 0.79
N LEU A 74 -22.17 -16.54 1.31
CA LEU A 74 -20.71 -16.67 1.28
C LEU A 74 -20.16 -16.75 -0.14
N VAL A 75 -20.79 -17.54 -1.02
CA VAL A 75 -20.41 -17.61 -2.45
C VAL A 75 -20.45 -16.22 -3.08
N ILE A 76 -21.53 -15.49 -2.85
CA ILE A 76 -21.70 -14.15 -3.43
C ILE A 76 -20.66 -13.18 -2.89
N VAL A 77 -20.37 -13.20 -1.59
CA VAL A 77 -19.33 -12.34 -0.98
C VAL A 77 -17.95 -12.61 -1.59
N GLU A 78 -17.56 -13.87 -1.70
CA GLU A 78 -16.28 -14.25 -2.29
C GLU A 78 -16.19 -13.82 -3.77
N TRP A 79 -17.28 -13.90 -4.51
CA TRP A 79 -17.34 -13.45 -5.89
C TRP A 79 -17.30 -11.93 -6.01
N VAL A 80 -18.02 -11.19 -5.17
CA VAL A 80 -17.99 -9.72 -5.17
C VAL A 80 -16.58 -9.20 -4.89
N ILE A 81 -15.89 -9.75 -3.89
CA ILE A 81 -14.54 -9.32 -3.52
C ILE A 81 -13.50 -9.82 -4.53
N GLY A 82 -13.65 -11.05 -5.06
CA GLY A 82 -12.66 -11.64 -5.96
C GLY A 82 -12.79 -11.21 -7.41
N VAL A 83 -13.97 -10.77 -7.85
CA VAL A 83 -14.25 -10.45 -9.27
C VAL A 83 -14.67 -8.99 -9.43
N ILE A 84 -15.71 -8.55 -8.73
CA ILE A 84 -16.28 -7.22 -8.93
C ILE A 84 -15.41 -6.11 -8.32
N GLU A 85 -14.81 -6.34 -7.14
CA GLU A 85 -13.96 -5.33 -6.49
C GLU A 85 -12.75 -4.98 -7.38
N PRO A 86 -11.97 -5.93 -7.92
CA PRO A 86 -10.87 -5.64 -8.85
C PRO A 86 -11.32 -4.88 -10.12
N GLU A 87 -12.48 -5.22 -10.68
CA GLU A 87 -13.03 -4.52 -11.86
C GLU A 87 -13.42 -3.08 -11.52
N LEU A 88 -14.04 -2.89 -10.36
CA LEU A 88 -14.40 -1.57 -9.87
C LEU A 88 -13.15 -0.72 -9.60
N VAL A 89 -12.13 -1.27 -8.94
CA VAL A 89 -10.82 -0.63 -8.72
C VAL A 89 -10.20 -0.22 -10.05
N ALA A 90 -10.12 -1.13 -11.02
CA ALA A 90 -9.56 -0.83 -12.34
C ALA A 90 -10.34 0.28 -13.07
N SER A 91 -11.67 0.27 -12.96
CA SER A 91 -12.52 1.31 -13.55
C SER A 91 -12.28 2.68 -12.88
N CYS A 92 -12.13 2.72 -11.56
CA CYS A 92 -11.87 3.96 -10.81
C CYS A 92 -10.49 4.54 -11.16
N ILE A 93 -9.44 3.71 -11.17
CA ILE A 93 -8.08 4.15 -11.58
C ILE A 93 -8.10 4.74 -13.00
N ASN A 94 -8.83 4.11 -13.94
CA ASN A 94 -8.93 4.62 -15.32
C ASN A 94 -9.67 5.96 -15.43
N GLN A 95 -10.51 6.31 -14.47
CA GLN A 95 -11.19 7.61 -14.45
C GLN A 95 -10.30 8.73 -13.90
N GLU A 96 -9.39 8.40 -12.99
CA GLU A 96 -8.52 9.39 -12.34
C GLU A 96 -7.20 9.61 -13.10
N ILE A 97 -6.71 8.60 -13.83
CA ILE A 97 -5.41 8.67 -14.52
C ILE A 97 -5.58 8.42 -16.02
N THR A 98 -5.10 9.38 -16.83
CA THR A 98 -5.25 9.35 -18.29
C THR A 98 -4.37 8.28 -18.96
N ASP A 99 -3.15 8.02 -18.42
CA ASP A 99 -2.19 6.99 -18.90
C ASP A 99 -2.17 5.75 -18.02
N ALA A 100 -3.36 5.23 -17.73
CA ALA A 100 -3.57 4.22 -16.71
C ALA A 100 -2.92 2.84 -16.99
N SER A 101 -2.47 2.54 -18.19
CA SER A 101 -2.04 1.17 -18.54
C SER A 101 -0.74 0.76 -17.85
N GLU A 102 0.27 1.65 -17.80
CA GLU A 102 1.54 1.38 -17.14
C GLU A 102 1.54 1.72 -15.65
N GLU A 103 0.74 2.72 -15.26
CA GLU A 103 0.69 3.18 -13.88
C GLU A 103 -0.22 2.32 -12.99
N ARG A 104 -1.20 1.62 -13.57
CA ARG A 104 -2.14 0.78 -12.82
C ARG A 104 -1.47 -0.28 -11.95
N GLU A 105 -0.46 -0.96 -12.49
CA GLU A 105 0.27 -1.99 -11.73
C GLU A 105 1.02 -1.39 -10.55
N LYS A 106 1.50 -0.14 -10.68
CA LYS A 106 2.20 0.59 -9.63
C LYS A 106 1.26 1.11 -8.54
N ILE A 107 0.01 1.43 -8.90
CA ILE A 107 -1.02 1.92 -7.98
C ILE A 107 -1.66 0.79 -7.18
N ASN A 108 -1.78 -0.42 -7.75
CA ASN A 108 -2.43 -1.55 -7.08
C ASN A 108 -1.93 -1.82 -5.65
N PRO A 109 -0.63 -1.76 -5.33
CA PRO A 109 -0.16 -1.94 -3.95
C PRO A 109 -0.72 -0.90 -2.97
N TYR A 110 -0.89 0.35 -3.40
CA TYR A 110 -1.48 1.43 -2.59
C TYR A 110 -2.97 1.17 -2.35
N VAL A 111 -3.70 0.75 -3.38
CA VAL A 111 -5.12 0.38 -3.24
C VAL A 111 -5.30 -0.80 -2.29
N LEU A 112 -4.47 -1.83 -2.42
CA LEU A 112 -4.51 -2.97 -1.51
C LEU A 112 -4.25 -2.53 -0.07
N ARG A 113 -3.28 -1.66 0.17
CA ARG A 113 -3.01 -1.06 1.48
C ARG A 113 -4.23 -0.28 1.99
N ALA A 114 -4.78 0.65 1.20
CA ALA A 114 -5.94 1.44 1.58
C ALA A 114 -7.18 0.58 1.90
N LEU A 115 -7.35 -0.55 1.20
CA LEU A 115 -8.47 -1.46 1.41
C LEU A 115 -8.25 -2.47 2.55
N HIS A 116 -7.01 -2.88 2.85
CA HIS A 116 -6.72 -4.02 3.72
C HIS A 116 -6.00 -3.65 5.02
N ASP A 117 -5.21 -2.56 5.05
CA ASP A 117 -4.45 -2.22 6.23
C ASP A 117 -5.31 -1.76 7.40
N PRO A 118 -4.97 -2.19 8.63
CA PRO A 118 -5.64 -1.70 9.82
C PRO A 118 -5.41 -0.19 9.99
N LEU A 119 -6.41 0.51 10.51
CA LEU A 119 -6.25 1.90 10.94
C LEU A 119 -5.22 1.95 12.09
N GLU A 120 -4.23 2.83 11.99
CA GLU A 120 -3.08 2.92 12.90
C GLU A 120 -3.40 3.12 14.40
N HIS A 121 -4.65 3.38 14.78
CA HIS A 121 -5.00 3.88 16.10
C HIS A 121 -5.76 2.92 17.01
N ASP A 122 -6.24 1.77 16.51
CA ASP A 122 -6.94 0.79 17.34
C ASP A 122 -6.49 -0.63 17.01
N ALA A 123 -6.76 -1.58 17.91
CA ALA A 123 -6.39 -2.99 17.77
C ALA A 123 -6.48 -3.48 16.31
N PRO A 124 -5.57 -4.35 15.85
CA PRO A 124 -5.46 -4.74 14.44
C PRO A 124 -6.76 -5.38 13.94
N VAL A 125 -7.66 -4.55 13.46
CA VAL A 125 -8.94 -4.99 12.91
C VAL A 125 -8.72 -5.30 11.45
N ASP A 126 -8.95 -6.55 11.07
CA ASP A 126 -8.94 -6.98 9.68
C ASP A 126 -10.10 -6.32 8.92
N ARG A 127 -9.81 -5.24 8.21
CA ARG A 127 -10.77 -4.49 7.38
C ARG A 127 -11.43 -5.38 6.35
N THR A 128 -10.70 -6.33 5.79
CA THR A 128 -11.24 -7.28 4.82
C THR A 128 -12.30 -8.17 5.45
N ALA A 129 -12.03 -8.70 6.65
CA ALA A 129 -13.00 -9.50 7.38
C ALA A 129 -14.25 -8.68 7.73
N MET A 130 -14.10 -7.41 8.13
CA MET A 130 -15.24 -6.52 8.39
C MET A 130 -16.07 -6.25 7.14
N ARG A 131 -15.45 -5.96 6.00
CA ARG A 131 -16.16 -5.77 4.72
C ARG A 131 -16.89 -7.04 4.31
N LYS A 132 -16.21 -8.19 4.38
CA LYS A 132 -16.84 -9.50 4.12
C LYS A 132 -18.05 -9.73 5.02
N ALA A 133 -17.94 -9.43 6.31
CA ALA A 133 -19.05 -9.60 7.27
C ALA A 133 -20.23 -8.66 6.98
N ARG A 134 -19.98 -7.40 6.56
CA ARG A 134 -21.04 -6.47 6.15
C ARG A 134 -21.75 -6.94 4.89
N LEU A 135 -21.00 -7.33 3.86
CA LEU A 135 -21.55 -7.88 2.62
C LEU A 135 -22.35 -9.14 2.90
N TYR A 136 -21.80 -10.08 3.69
CA TYR A 136 -22.51 -11.28 4.09
C TYR A 136 -23.85 -10.97 4.75
N ARG A 137 -23.87 -10.07 5.72
CA ARG A 137 -25.09 -9.67 6.40
C ARG A 137 -26.10 -9.10 5.41
N THR A 138 -25.68 -8.26 4.49
CA THR A 138 -26.53 -7.65 3.47
C THR A 138 -27.16 -8.68 2.55
N PHE A 139 -26.40 -9.64 2.04
CA PHE A 139 -26.91 -10.70 1.19
C PHE A 139 -27.77 -11.69 1.95
N PHE A 140 -27.34 -12.10 3.14
CA PHE A 140 -28.10 -13.03 3.97
C PHE A 140 -29.47 -12.45 4.35
N THR A 141 -29.52 -11.20 4.79
CA THR A 141 -30.79 -10.52 5.12
C THR A 141 -31.72 -10.42 3.91
N TYR A 142 -31.18 -10.12 2.74
CA TYR A 142 -31.97 -10.11 1.51
C TYR A 142 -32.54 -11.49 1.17
N LEU A 143 -31.75 -12.55 1.31
CA LEU A 143 -32.16 -13.92 1.01
C LEU A 143 -33.12 -14.52 2.06
N LEU A 144 -33.29 -13.88 3.22
CA LEU A 144 -34.37 -14.26 4.17
C LEU A 144 -35.75 -14.03 3.55
N GLU A 145 -35.92 -12.95 2.80
CA GLU A 145 -37.21 -12.53 2.23
C GLU A 145 -37.34 -12.91 0.74
N ASN A 146 -36.22 -13.07 0.03
CA ASN A 146 -36.21 -13.28 -1.42
C ASN A 146 -35.53 -14.60 -1.78
N ARG A 147 -36.07 -15.31 -2.77
CA ARG A 147 -35.51 -16.56 -3.28
C ARG A 147 -34.67 -16.37 -4.55
N GLU A 148 -34.70 -15.20 -5.11
CA GLU A 148 -34.04 -14.87 -6.37
C GLU A 148 -33.23 -13.58 -6.19
N LEU A 149 -32.04 -13.57 -6.74
CA LEU A 149 -31.13 -12.43 -6.67
C LEU A 149 -30.46 -12.20 -8.04
N HIS A 150 -30.70 -11.03 -8.62
CA HIS A 150 -29.97 -10.53 -9.78
C HIS A 150 -28.69 -9.85 -9.31
N LEU A 151 -27.55 -10.55 -9.40
CA LEU A 151 -26.33 -10.16 -8.71
C LEU A 151 -25.77 -8.82 -9.18
N HIS A 152 -25.60 -8.60 -10.50
CA HIS A 152 -25.11 -7.33 -11.04
C HIS A 152 -26.03 -6.15 -10.69
N GLY A 153 -27.35 -6.35 -10.79
CA GLY A 153 -28.32 -5.33 -10.36
C GLY A 153 -28.23 -5.03 -8.87
N PHE A 154 -28.06 -6.05 -8.05
CA PHE A 154 -27.93 -5.88 -6.59
C PHE A 154 -26.66 -5.09 -6.24
N VAL A 155 -25.51 -5.46 -6.81
CA VAL A 155 -24.24 -4.75 -6.63
C VAL A 155 -24.38 -3.28 -7.06
N ARG A 156 -24.99 -3.04 -8.21
CA ARG A 156 -25.13 -1.69 -8.76
C ARG A 156 -26.03 -0.79 -7.91
N PHE A 157 -27.16 -1.30 -7.40
CA PHE A 157 -28.21 -0.48 -6.79
C PHE A 157 -28.26 -0.58 -5.27
N ARG A 158 -27.86 -1.71 -4.68
CA ARG A 158 -27.98 -1.93 -3.23
C ARG A 158 -26.65 -1.90 -2.47
N LEU A 159 -25.51 -2.05 -3.16
CA LEU A 159 -24.19 -1.93 -2.52
C LEU A 159 -23.55 -0.55 -2.77
N LYS A 160 -24.33 0.52 -2.69
CA LYS A 160 -23.83 1.88 -2.92
C LYS A 160 -22.73 2.27 -1.94
N GLU A 161 -22.93 1.99 -0.65
CA GLU A 161 -21.93 2.29 0.41
C GLU A 161 -20.63 1.53 0.19
N TYR A 162 -20.73 0.24 -0.12
CA TYR A 162 -19.54 -0.57 -0.44
C TYR A 162 -18.78 -0.04 -1.68
N ARG A 163 -19.51 0.31 -2.73
CA ARG A 163 -18.89 0.89 -3.93
C ARG A 163 -18.22 2.24 -3.64
N GLN A 164 -18.87 3.06 -2.82
CA GLN A 164 -18.32 4.34 -2.42
C GLN A 164 -17.04 4.17 -1.60
N GLU A 165 -17.01 3.20 -0.67
CA GLU A 165 -15.82 2.84 0.11
C GLU A 165 -14.63 2.43 -0.81
N VAL A 166 -14.90 1.66 -1.87
CA VAL A 166 -13.86 1.28 -2.84
C VAL A 166 -13.39 2.49 -3.65
N VAL A 167 -14.31 3.37 -4.09
CA VAL A 167 -13.95 4.60 -4.81
C VAL A 167 -13.07 5.50 -3.95
N GLU A 168 -13.45 5.72 -2.69
CA GLU A 168 -12.67 6.54 -1.75
C GLU A 168 -11.28 5.94 -1.49
N ALA A 169 -11.18 4.62 -1.33
CA ALA A 169 -9.90 3.94 -1.15
C ALA A 169 -9.00 4.07 -2.38
N VAL A 170 -9.56 4.02 -3.59
CA VAL A 170 -8.81 4.23 -4.83
C VAL A 170 -8.33 5.67 -4.94
N SER A 171 -9.19 6.66 -4.64
CA SER A 171 -8.82 8.07 -4.69
C SER A 171 -7.65 8.38 -3.76
N VAL A 172 -7.72 7.92 -2.50
CA VAL A 172 -6.61 8.05 -1.53
C VAL A 172 -5.33 7.37 -2.03
N ALA A 173 -5.45 6.15 -2.60
CA ALA A 173 -4.32 5.41 -3.11
C ALA A 173 -3.64 6.09 -4.32
N VAL A 174 -4.43 6.69 -5.20
CA VAL A 174 -3.92 7.46 -6.36
C VAL A 174 -3.19 8.72 -5.88
N GLU A 175 -3.76 9.43 -4.91
CA GLU A 175 -3.15 10.63 -4.31
C GLU A 175 -1.80 10.29 -3.66
N GLU A 176 -1.75 9.25 -2.82
CA GLU A 176 -0.52 8.76 -2.18
C GLU A 176 0.54 8.32 -3.21
N TYR A 177 0.13 7.61 -4.26
CA TYR A 177 1.04 7.24 -5.35
C TYR A 177 1.59 8.46 -6.09
N GLN A 178 0.76 9.48 -6.34
CA GLN A 178 1.20 10.71 -7.02
C GLN A 178 2.18 11.50 -6.17
N GLU A 179 1.95 11.59 -4.85
CA GLU A 179 2.87 12.23 -3.91
C GLU A 179 4.22 11.50 -3.87
N ASP A 180 4.22 10.17 -3.76
CA ASP A 180 5.43 9.36 -3.79
C ASP A 180 6.18 9.51 -5.11
N LYS A 181 5.47 9.53 -6.25
CA LYS A 181 6.06 9.73 -7.58
C LYS A 181 6.72 11.11 -7.70
N GLN A 182 6.04 12.16 -7.29
CA GLN A 182 6.58 13.54 -7.29
C GLN A 182 7.82 13.63 -6.40
N TYR A 183 7.80 12.98 -5.24
CA TYR A 183 8.95 12.93 -4.34
C TYR A 183 10.15 12.23 -5.00
N GLN A 184 9.94 11.10 -5.68
CA GLN A 184 11.02 10.39 -6.39
C GLN A 184 11.57 11.21 -7.56
N GLU A 185 10.72 11.86 -8.35
CA GLU A 185 11.13 12.76 -9.43
C GLU A 185 11.95 13.94 -8.89
N PHE A 186 11.55 14.51 -7.75
CA PHE A 186 12.31 15.57 -7.08
C PHE A 186 13.68 15.08 -6.62
N LEU A 187 13.78 13.90 -6.03
CA LEU A 187 15.07 13.31 -5.65
C LEU A 187 15.99 13.07 -6.86
N GLU A 188 15.43 12.63 -7.99
CA GLU A 188 16.19 12.45 -9.24
C GLU A 188 16.75 13.78 -9.76
N LEU A 189 15.94 14.84 -9.72
CA LEU A 189 16.39 16.19 -10.09
C LEU A 189 17.53 16.67 -9.16
N LEU A 190 17.42 16.45 -7.86
CA LEU A 190 18.48 16.80 -6.91
C LEU A 190 19.76 16.00 -7.14
N ARG A 191 19.67 14.68 -7.42
CA ARG A 191 20.82 13.85 -7.78
C ARG A 191 21.52 14.37 -9.04
N TYR A 192 20.74 14.70 -10.06
CA TYR A 192 21.26 15.28 -11.29
C TYR A 192 21.99 16.60 -10.99
N PHE A 193 21.36 17.48 -10.20
CA PHE A 193 21.96 18.75 -9.78
C PHE A 193 23.30 18.52 -9.05
N ILE A 194 23.33 17.64 -8.03
CA ILE A 194 24.55 17.28 -7.30
C ILE A 194 25.64 16.71 -8.24
N SER A 195 25.27 15.92 -9.24
CA SER A 195 26.20 15.29 -10.16
C SER A 195 26.82 16.26 -11.18
N THR A 196 26.16 17.38 -11.45
CA THR A 196 26.59 18.38 -12.45
C THR A 196 27.35 19.54 -11.83
N GLN A 197 27.40 19.63 -10.50
CA GLN A 197 28.18 20.67 -9.82
C GLN A 197 29.68 20.35 -9.80
N ASP A 198 30.51 21.40 -9.93
CA ASP A 198 31.94 21.33 -9.68
C ASP A 198 32.20 21.14 -8.18
N THR A 199 32.56 19.93 -7.79
CA THR A 199 32.80 19.56 -6.40
C THR A 199 34.06 20.21 -5.86
N GLN A 200 33.95 20.96 -4.78
CA GLN A 200 35.08 21.55 -4.06
C GLN A 200 35.67 20.62 -3.00
N TYR A 201 34.92 19.57 -2.61
CA TYR A 201 35.28 18.67 -1.52
C TYR A 201 35.20 17.22 -2.00
N GLU A 202 36.32 16.49 -1.89
CA GLU A 202 36.34 15.05 -2.21
C GLU A 202 35.55 14.26 -1.17
N THR A 203 35.75 14.57 0.11
CA THR A 203 35.06 13.92 1.20
C THR A 203 34.60 14.93 2.25
N ILE A 204 33.33 14.85 2.63
CA ILE A 204 32.80 15.59 3.78
C ILE A 204 32.54 14.62 4.93
N HIS A 205 33.09 14.95 6.07
CA HIS A 205 32.85 14.27 7.34
C HIS A 205 31.74 14.97 8.10
N VAL A 206 30.68 14.23 8.43
CA VAL A 206 29.54 14.71 9.20
C VAL A 206 29.67 14.21 10.63
N VAL A 207 29.78 15.11 11.57
CA VAL A 207 29.97 14.83 12.99
C VAL A 207 28.80 15.36 13.78
N PRO A 208 28.04 14.54 14.50
CA PRO A 208 26.98 15.03 15.36
C PRO A 208 27.56 15.82 16.55
N ALA A 209 27.01 17.00 16.79
CA ALA A 209 27.22 17.82 17.97
C ALA A 209 25.91 17.89 18.77
N ASP A 210 25.91 18.45 19.97
CA ASP A 210 24.79 18.41 20.94
C ASP A 210 23.40 18.64 20.34
N LYS A 211 23.27 19.59 19.39
CA LYS A 211 21.98 19.92 18.73
C LYS A 211 22.10 20.14 17.22
N HIS A 212 23.26 19.84 16.62
CA HIS A 212 23.54 20.14 15.22
C HIS A 212 24.58 19.18 14.68
N PHE A 213 24.82 19.26 13.36
CA PHE A 213 25.91 18.56 12.71
C PHE A 213 27.04 19.55 12.38
N GLU A 214 28.28 19.14 12.63
CA GLU A 214 29.48 19.82 12.18
C GLU A 214 30.01 19.14 10.92
N LEU A 215 30.39 19.93 9.92
CA LEU A 215 30.92 19.43 8.65
C LEU A 215 32.41 19.73 8.60
N TYR A 216 33.20 18.71 8.26
CA TYR A 216 34.64 18.83 8.09
C TYR A 216 35.06 18.35 6.70
N ASP A 217 36.07 19.02 6.12
CA ASP A 217 36.69 18.59 4.88
C ASP A 217 37.60 17.35 5.07
N GLU A 218 38.18 16.86 3.98
CA GLU A 218 39.10 15.72 3.98
C GLU A 218 40.39 15.98 4.78
N GLN A 219 40.74 17.22 5.10
CA GLN A 219 41.90 17.64 5.88
C GLN A 219 41.59 17.86 7.35
N GLY A 220 40.31 17.74 7.73
CA GLY A 220 39.79 17.99 9.10
C GLY A 220 39.55 19.47 9.38
N GLY A 221 39.47 20.29 8.36
CA GLY A 221 39.07 21.70 8.45
C GLY A 221 37.57 21.81 8.67
N LEU A 222 37.15 22.60 9.65
CA LEU A 222 35.72 22.88 9.87
C LEU A 222 35.18 23.75 8.73
N ILE A 223 34.13 23.26 8.06
CA ILE A 223 33.44 24.00 7.01
C ILE A 223 32.43 24.95 7.69
N SER A 224 32.65 26.26 7.52
CA SER A 224 31.76 27.25 8.10
C SER A 224 30.47 27.35 7.29
N LEU A 225 29.36 27.05 7.92
CA LEU A 225 28.03 27.17 7.31
C LEU A 225 27.65 28.65 7.05
N GLU A 226 28.22 29.61 7.79
CA GLU A 226 28.01 31.02 7.58
C GLU A 226 28.48 31.48 6.19
N GLN A 227 29.49 30.85 5.62
CA GLN A 227 29.95 31.11 4.24
C GLN A 227 28.95 30.58 3.20
N LEU A 228 28.20 29.54 3.50
CA LEU A 228 27.17 28.98 2.65
C LEU A 228 25.88 29.80 2.70
N GLU A 229 25.55 30.39 3.85
CA GLU A 229 24.38 31.26 4.04
C GLU A 229 24.46 32.54 3.19
N VAL A 230 25.64 33.14 3.09
CA VAL A 230 25.87 34.36 2.28
C VAL A 230 25.66 34.05 0.78
N ILE A 231 25.96 32.84 0.32
CA ILE A 231 25.88 32.46 -1.08
C ILE A 231 24.45 32.04 -1.49
N PHE A 232 23.67 31.45 -0.59
CA PHE A 232 22.41 30.79 -0.93
C PHE A 232 21.17 31.29 -0.18
N GLY A 233 21.31 32.27 0.74
CA GLY A 233 20.16 32.84 1.46
C GLY A 233 19.41 31.82 2.37
N LEU A 234 20.12 30.85 2.90
CA LEU A 234 19.55 29.83 3.78
C LEU A 234 19.09 30.43 5.11
N ALA A 235 17.93 29.99 5.60
CA ALA A 235 17.28 30.54 6.77
C ALA A 235 18.08 30.33 8.07
N ASP A 236 17.86 31.23 9.03
CA ASP A 236 18.33 31.35 10.40
C ASP A 236 19.28 30.27 10.95
N PRO A 237 20.54 30.61 11.29
CA PRO A 237 21.56 29.71 11.86
C PRO A 237 21.18 29.06 13.18
N GLN A 238 20.12 29.52 13.85
CA GLN A 238 19.70 29.02 15.16
C GLN A 238 18.78 27.79 15.11
N GLU A 239 18.14 27.51 13.97
CA GLU A 239 17.38 26.27 13.75
C GLU A 239 18.19 25.27 12.93
N ARG A 240 19.11 24.60 13.61
CA ARG A 240 19.96 23.56 13.03
C ARG A 240 19.22 22.22 12.97
N THR A 241 18.35 22.11 11.98
CA THR A 241 17.54 20.93 11.71
C THR A 241 18.21 19.97 10.72
N ASP A 242 17.66 18.78 10.54
CA ASP A 242 18.07 17.81 9.51
C ASP A 242 18.05 18.43 8.11
N ASP A 243 17.11 19.35 7.87
CA ASP A 243 16.96 20.06 6.59
C ASP A 243 18.19 20.90 6.26
N ASN A 244 18.82 21.54 7.26
CA ASN A 244 20.05 22.30 7.05
C ASN A 244 21.23 21.40 6.68
N LEU A 245 21.32 20.20 7.27
CA LEU A 245 22.35 19.23 6.87
C LEU A 245 22.16 18.80 5.42
N ILE A 246 20.94 18.43 5.04
CA ILE A 246 20.61 18.02 3.67
C ILE A 246 20.95 19.15 2.68
N SER A 247 20.48 20.37 2.97
CA SER A 247 20.73 21.55 2.12
C SER A 247 22.22 21.84 1.98
N SER A 248 22.99 21.74 3.08
CA SER A 248 24.44 21.94 3.05
C SER A 248 25.14 20.88 2.21
N LEU A 249 24.78 19.61 2.35
CA LEU A 249 25.37 18.52 1.56
C LEU A 249 25.03 18.63 0.07
N ILE A 250 23.79 19.04 -0.27
CA ILE A 250 23.39 19.30 -1.66
C ILE A 250 24.24 20.44 -2.25
N THR A 251 24.42 21.52 -1.48
CA THR A 251 25.18 22.69 -1.90
C THR A 251 26.65 22.40 -2.08
N LEU A 252 27.25 21.64 -1.17
CA LEU A 252 28.69 21.28 -1.23
C LEU A 252 28.96 20.18 -2.26
N ALA A 253 27.95 19.41 -2.64
CA ALA A 253 27.98 18.35 -3.63
C ALA A 253 29.21 17.41 -3.52
N PRO A 254 29.54 16.84 -2.34
CA PRO A 254 30.76 16.06 -2.17
C PRO A 254 30.74 14.75 -2.95
N HIS A 255 31.93 14.26 -3.32
CA HIS A 255 32.03 12.92 -3.91
C HIS A 255 31.74 11.82 -2.89
N LYS A 256 32.05 12.06 -1.60
CA LYS A 256 31.83 11.09 -0.52
C LYS A 256 31.36 11.78 0.75
N VAL A 257 30.39 11.16 1.44
CA VAL A 257 29.91 11.59 2.76
C VAL A 257 30.24 10.52 3.79
N VAL A 258 30.91 10.91 4.87
CA VAL A 258 31.29 10.01 5.96
C VAL A 258 30.62 10.46 7.25
N PHE A 259 29.68 9.68 7.74
CA PHE A 259 29.05 9.93 9.04
C PHE A 259 29.88 9.34 10.18
N HIS A 260 30.16 10.16 11.18
CA HIS A 260 30.81 9.75 12.43
C HIS A 260 29.81 9.64 13.54
N GLN A 261 29.81 8.52 14.28
CA GLN A 261 28.78 8.16 15.27
C GLN A 261 27.40 7.87 14.66
N THR A 262 26.86 6.71 14.94
CA THR A 262 25.84 6.05 14.11
C THR A 262 24.40 6.35 14.50
N GLU A 263 24.11 7.21 15.44
CA GLU A 263 22.73 7.53 15.80
C GLU A 263 22.17 8.68 14.95
N ILE A 264 21.93 8.35 13.68
CA ILE A 264 21.20 9.24 12.77
C ILE A 264 19.74 8.77 12.73
N ARG A 265 18.81 9.70 12.72
CA ARG A 265 17.40 9.37 12.55
C ARG A 265 17.20 8.58 11.25
N PRO A 266 16.42 7.49 11.27
CA PRO A 266 16.23 6.64 10.07
C PRO A 266 15.74 7.41 8.84
N SER A 267 14.84 8.39 9.01
CA SER A 267 14.33 9.24 7.93
C SER A 267 15.43 10.08 7.28
N LEU A 268 16.28 10.72 8.09
CA LEU A 268 17.42 11.50 7.61
C LEU A 268 18.43 10.62 6.85
N ALA A 269 18.78 9.47 7.43
CA ALA A 269 19.67 8.50 6.79
C ALA A 269 19.14 8.05 5.43
N GLN A 270 17.86 7.74 5.34
CA GLN A 270 17.19 7.33 4.10
C GLN A 270 17.24 8.43 3.04
N THR A 271 16.95 9.68 3.39
CA THR A 271 16.99 10.81 2.47
C THR A 271 18.41 11.03 1.95
N ILE A 272 19.43 11.02 2.82
CA ILE A 272 20.83 11.20 2.41
C ILE A 272 21.31 10.04 1.53
N HIS A 273 20.97 8.79 1.87
CA HIS A 273 21.25 7.66 1.01
C HIS A 273 20.57 7.78 -0.36
N SER A 274 19.34 8.27 -0.39
CA SER A 274 18.61 8.51 -1.64
C SER A 274 19.28 9.58 -2.51
N LEU A 275 19.86 10.62 -1.92
CA LEU A 275 20.53 11.70 -2.66
C LEU A 275 21.95 11.34 -3.11
N PHE A 276 22.72 10.66 -2.28
CA PHE A 276 24.14 10.41 -2.48
C PHE A 276 24.48 8.96 -2.82
N ASP A 277 23.57 8.16 -3.27
CA ASP A 277 23.60 6.76 -3.66
C ASP A 277 25.00 6.12 -3.74
N GLY A 278 25.31 5.19 -2.83
CA GLY A 278 26.62 4.50 -2.76
C GLY A 278 27.81 5.37 -2.30
N ARG A 279 27.63 6.68 -2.13
CA ARG A 279 28.67 7.63 -1.68
C ARG A 279 28.65 7.91 -0.18
N VAL A 280 27.72 7.30 0.56
CA VAL A 280 27.56 7.45 2.01
C VAL A 280 28.22 6.28 2.73
N THR A 281 29.06 6.61 3.74
CA THR A 281 29.72 5.60 4.58
C THR A 281 29.62 5.99 6.06
N TYR A 282 29.68 5.01 6.95
CA TYR A 282 29.60 5.21 8.40
C TYR A 282 30.91 4.81 9.05
N CYS A 283 31.47 5.72 9.85
CA CYS A 283 32.69 5.47 10.60
C CYS A 283 32.35 5.22 12.07
N THR A 284 32.79 4.09 12.61
CA THR A 284 32.55 3.71 14.03
C THR A 284 33.83 3.58 14.85
N SER A 285 35.02 3.70 14.24
CA SER A 285 36.29 3.27 14.86
C SER A 285 37.44 4.27 14.78
N CYS A 286 37.24 5.48 14.23
CA CYS A 286 38.28 6.50 14.25
C CYS A 286 38.45 7.12 15.67
N THR A 287 39.54 7.84 15.89
CA THR A 287 39.82 8.51 17.17
C THR A 287 38.71 9.45 17.63
N HIS A 288 38.03 10.12 16.69
CA HIS A 288 36.88 10.96 17.00
C HIS A 288 35.70 10.13 17.52
N CYS A 289 35.34 9.02 16.85
CA CYS A 289 34.26 8.12 17.26
C CYS A 289 34.55 7.43 18.62
N LEU A 290 35.81 7.14 18.90
CA LEU A 290 36.23 6.47 20.13
C LEU A 290 36.30 7.43 21.33
N LEU A 291 36.52 8.73 21.10
CA LEU A 291 36.71 9.73 22.15
C LEU A 291 35.46 10.61 22.41
N ASN A 292 34.31 10.22 21.95
CA ASN A 292 33.07 10.96 22.12
C ASN A 292 33.18 12.46 21.78
N GLY A 293 33.67 12.78 20.57
CA GLY A 293 33.44 14.09 19.99
C GLY A 293 34.49 15.17 20.29
N ARG A 294 35.74 14.85 20.56
CA ARG A 294 36.80 15.86 20.61
C ARG A 294 37.59 15.88 19.29
N LYS A 295 37.54 16.99 18.57
CA LYS A 295 38.22 17.35 17.28
C LYS A 295 38.64 16.16 16.39
N LEU A 296 38.20 16.19 15.15
CA LEU A 296 38.58 15.22 14.12
C LEU A 296 40.10 15.25 13.90
N ASP A 297 40.82 14.18 14.29
CA ASP A 297 42.23 13.99 13.98
C ASP A 297 42.36 13.00 12.82
N LEU A 298 42.47 13.52 11.60
CA LEU A 298 42.61 12.75 10.37
C LEU A 298 44.05 12.33 10.05
N GLN A 299 45.02 12.63 10.93
CA GLN A 299 46.41 12.35 10.70
C GLN A 299 46.81 10.85 10.80
N HIS A 300 45.89 9.97 11.23
CA HIS A 300 46.12 8.52 11.22
C HIS A 300 45.00 7.78 10.47
N PRO A 301 45.14 7.57 9.14
CA PRO A 301 44.26 6.61 8.46
C PRO A 301 44.63 5.20 8.97
N THR A 302 43.73 4.60 9.71
CA THR A 302 43.82 3.20 10.09
C THR A 302 43.70 2.38 8.81
N GLN A 303 44.79 1.77 8.40
CA GLN A 303 44.81 0.74 7.34
C GLN A 303 43.87 -0.40 7.76
N LEU A 304 42.88 -0.69 6.94
CA LEU A 304 42.18 -1.95 6.89
C LEU A 304 42.60 -2.70 5.62
#